data_57521eac29ab47679fc62b5befd2806a
#
_entry.id   57521eac29ab47679fc62b5befd2806a
#
_cell.length_a   1.000
_cell.length_b   1.000
_cell.length_c   1.000
_cell.angle_alpha   90.00
_cell.angle_beta   90.00
_cell.angle_gamma   90.00
#
_symmetry.space_group_name_H-M   'P 1'
#
loop_
_entity.id
_entity.type
_entity.pdbx_description
1 polymer ?
#
loop_
_entity_poly.entity_id
_entity_poly.type
_entity_poly.pdbx_seq_one_letter_code
_entity_poly.pdbx_strand_id
1 'polypeptide(L)' 'MANATKYIEALIDSLTKFPGIGRKGAERIAYFIVKSEKSFGKNLINSLTDVSEKLDICPNTGMVFLKGEESP' A
#
# COMPACT_ATOMS: atom_id res chain seq x y z
N MET A 1 -19.18 17.29 -8.26
CA MET A 1 -18.20 17.37 -8.33
C MET A 1 -17.55 17.27 -7.30
N ALA A 2 -17.72 17.37 -6.90
CA ALA A 2 -17.27 17.51 -5.90
C ALA A 2 -16.44 16.75 -5.16
N ASN A 3 -16.31 15.65 -5.19
CA ASN A 3 -15.61 14.85 -4.22
C ASN A 3 -14.33 14.22 -4.69
N ALA A 4 -13.78 14.70 -5.80
CA ALA A 4 -12.48 14.24 -6.25
C ALA A 4 -11.42 14.46 -5.17
N THR A 5 -11.47 15.62 -4.52
CA THR A 5 -10.52 15.94 -3.46
C THR A 5 -10.63 14.98 -2.29
N LYS A 6 -11.84 14.57 -1.97
CA LYS A 6 -12.05 13.64 -0.88
C LYS A 6 -11.31 12.32 -1.10
N TYR A 7 -11.35 11.81 -2.30
CA TYR A 7 -10.72 10.53 -2.59
C TYR A 7 -9.21 10.64 -2.61
N ILE A 8 -8.67 11.70 -3.20
CA ILE A 8 -7.23 11.83 -3.27
C ILE A 8 -6.65 12.13 -1.89
N GLU A 9 -7.36 12.89 -1.06
CA GLU A 9 -6.89 13.16 0.30
C GLU A 9 -6.87 11.90 1.14
N ALA A 10 -7.85 11.03 0.96
CA ALA A 10 -7.86 9.76 1.69
C ALA A 10 -6.64 8.91 1.32
N LEU A 11 -6.28 8.90 0.04
CA LEU A 11 -5.11 8.16 -0.40
C LEU A 11 -3.83 8.78 0.16
N ILE A 12 -3.71 10.09 0.11
CA ILE A 12 -2.54 10.79 0.64
C ILE A 12 -2.38 10.48 2.13
N ASP A 13 -3.47 10.54 2.88
CA ASP A 13 -3.42 10.24 4.31
C ASP A 13 -2.92 8.82 4.58
N SER A 14 -3.38 7.86 3.79
CA SER A 14 -2.92 6.48 3.92
C SER A 14 -1.44 6.35 3.64
N LEU A 15 -0.96 7.03 2.62
CA LEU A 15 0.44 6.94 2.22
C LEU A 15 1.37 7.57 3.25
N THR A 16 0.91 8.58 3.98
CA THR A 16 1.75 9.20 5.00
C THR A 16 2.03 8.28 6.17
N LYS A 17 1.30 7.18 6.28
CA LYS A 17 1.53 6.22 7.34
C LYS A 17 2.73 5.31 7.07
N PHE A 18 3.23 5.31 5.85
CA PHE A 18 4.43 4.54 5.53
C PHE A 18 5.66 5.22 6.11
N PRO A 19 6.60 4.42 6.65
CA PRO A 19 7.83 5.01 7.18
C PRO A 19 8.60 5.70 6.07
N GLY A 20 9.06 6.90 6.36
CA GLY A 20 9.85 7.65 5.39
C GLY A 20 9.06 8.43 4.37
N ILE A 21 7.73 8.34 4.39
CA ILE A 21 6.92 9.08 3.43
C ILE A 21 6.21 10.21 4.15
N GLY A 22 6.61 11.45 3.83
CA GLY A 22 5.93 12.62 4.35
C GLY A 22 4.82 13.05 3.41
N ARG A 23 4.18 14.17 3.75
CA ARG A 23 3.02 14.64 2.99
C ARG A 23 3.36 14.90 1.53
N LYS A 24 4.49 15.53 1.26
CA LYS A 24 4.85 15.84 -0.11
C LYS A 24 5.10 14.60 -0.94
N GLY A 25 5.78 13.61 -0.36
CA GLY A 25 5.98 12.35 -1.05
C GLY A 25 4.69 11.62 -1.30
N ALA A 26 3.79 11.65 -0.31
CA ALA A 26 2.49 11.03 -0.45
C ALA A 26 1.68 11.68 -1.57
N GLU A 27 1.74 13.00 -1.67
CA GLU A 27 1.05 13.72 -2.74
C GLU A 27 1.57 13.31 -4.11
N ARG A 28 2.89 13.20 -4.24
CA ARG A 28 3.48 12.78 -5.51
C ARG A 28 3.04 11.39 -5.92
N ILE A 29 3.02 10.47 -4.95
CA ILE A 29 2.61 9.11 -5.23
C ILE A 29 1.13 9.08 -5.62
N ALA A 30 0.29 9.80 -4.88
CA ALA A 30 -1.14 9.81 -5.16
C ALA A 30 -1.42 10.32 -6.57
N TYR A 31 -0.78 11.42 -6.96
CA TYR A 31 -1.01 11.97 -8.29
C TYR A 31 -0.42 11.08 -9.39
N PHE A 32 0.69 10.39 -9.09
CA PHE A 32 1.23 9.42 -10.02
C PHE A 32 0.21 8.31 -10.28
N ILE A 33 -0.44 7.83 -9.22
CA ILE A 33 -1.44 6.77 -9.36
C ILE A 33 -2.63 7.25 -10.17
N VAL A 34 -3.09 8.48 -9.94
CA VAL A 34 -4.21 9.03 -10.70
C VAL A 34 -3.89 9.07 -12.19
N LYS A 35 -2.64 9.39 -12.54
CA LYS A 35 -2.24 9.49 -13.93
C LYS A 35 -1.90 8.15 -14.56
N SER A 36 -1.74 7.12 -13.75
CA SER A 36 -1.34 5.79 -14.25
C SER A 36 -2.51 5.08 -14.90
N GLU A 37 -2.21 4.02 -15.64
CA GLU A 37 -3.25 3.18 -16.19
C GLU A 37 -4.01 2.51 -15.07
N LYS A 38 -5.26 2.20 -15.32
CA LYS A 38 -6.10 1.57 -14.29
C LYS A 38 -5.54 0.22 -13.86
N SER A 39 -4.85 -0.47 -14.76
CA SER A 39 -4.25 -1.76 -14.41
C SER A 39 -3.19 -1.62 -13.33
N PHE A 40 -2.47 -0.49 -13.30
CA PHE A 40 -1.46 -0.29 -12.28
C PHE A 40 -2.09 -0.29 -10.88
N GLY A 41 -3.15 0.47 -10.70
CA GLY A 41 -3.83 0.53 -9.40
C GLY A 41 -4.41 -0.81 -8.99
N LYS A 42 -5.03 -1.52 -9.95
CA LYS A 42 -5.61 -2.82 -9.65
C LYS A 42 -4.54 -3.83 -9.27
N ASN A 43 -3.42 -3.83 -9.97
CA ASN A 43 -2.33 -4.73 -9.65
C ASN A 43 -1.75 -4.42 -8.27
N LEU A 44 -1.64 -3.14 -7.94
CA LEU A 44 -1.15 -2.74 -6.64
C LEU A 44 -2.09 -3.21 -5.53
N ILE A 45 -3.39 -3.05 -5.73
CA ILE A 45 -4.39 -3.53 -4.77
C ILE A 45 -4.23 -5.04 -4.54
N ASN A 46 -4.09 -5.80 -5.63
CA ASN A 46 -3.94 -7.24 -5.53
C ASN A 46 -2.67 -7.62 -4.77
N SER A 47 -1.57 -6.93 -5.07
CA SER A 47 -0.31 -7.20 -4.37
C SER A 47 -0.40 -6.87 -2.89
N LEU A 48 -1.03 -5.76 -2.55
CA LEU A 48 -1.20 -5.39 -1.16
C LEU A 48 -2.08 -6.38 -0.42
N THR A 49 -3.15 -6.82 -1.07
CA THR A 49 -4.04 -7.81 -0.50
C THR A 49 -3.29 -9.11 -0.23
N ASP A 50 -2.52 -9.58 -1.20
CA ASP A 50 -1.76 -10.82 -1.06
C ASP A 50 -0.77 -10.73 0.10
N VAL A 51 -0.01 -9.65 0.17
CA VAL A 51 0.95 -9.47 1.25
C VAL A 51 0.25 -9.43 2.60
N SER A 52 -0.86 -8.71 2.69
CA SER A 52 -1.57 -8.55 3.96
C SER A 52 -2.22 -9.84 4.41
N GLU A 53 -2.73 -10.63 3.49
CA GLU A 53 -3.50 -11.81 3.86
C GLU A 53 -2.69 -13.10 3.91
N LYS A 54 -1.65 -13.19 3.09
CA LYS A 54 -0.95 -14.47 2.93
C LYS A 54 0.39 -14.53 3.64
N LEU A 55 0.95 -13.41 4.06
CA LEU A 55 2.29 -13.38 4.63
C LEU A 55 2.26 -13.00 6.11
N ASP A 56 3.26 -13.48 6.82
CA ASP A 56 3.46 -13.10 8.21
C ASP A 56 4.95 -12.98 8.47
N ILE A 57 5.31 -12.49 9.64
CA ILE A 57 6.70 -12.29 10.01
C ILE A 57 7.04 -13.17 11.21
N CYS A 58 8.14 -13.91 11.09
CA CYS A 58 8.61 -14.74 12.18
C CYS A 58 9.05 -13.85 13.34
N PRO A 59 8.50 -14.04 14.55
CA PRO A 59 8.87 -13.20 15.69
C PRO A 59 10.30 -13.41 16.16
N ASN A 60 10.91 -14.54 15.81
CA ASN A 60 12.27 -14.83 16.24
C ASN A 60 13.33 -14.34 15.27
N THR A 61 13.10 -14.54 13.98
CA THR A 61 14.11 -14.19 12.96
C THR A 61 13.79 -12.95 12.18
N GLY A 62 12.52 -12.49 12.19
CA GLY A 62 12.09 -11.38 11.38
C GLY A 62 11.89 -11.71 9.92
N MET A 63 11.97 -12.97 9.55
CA MET A 63 11.81 -13.38 8.17
C MET A 63 10.35 -13.49 7.79
N VAL A 64 10.03 -13.14 6.53
CA VAL A 64 8.69 -13.24 6.00
C VAL A 64 8.43 -14.67 5.55
N PHE A 65 7.24 -15.17 5.84
CA PHE A 65 6.87 -16.52 5.41
C PHE A 65 5.37 -16.57 5.12
N LEU A 66 4.93 -17.62 4.45
CA LEU A 66 3.51 -17.80 4.13
C LEU A 66 2.75 -18.28 5.36
N LYS A 67 1.61 -17.67 5.61
CA LYS A 67 0.74 -18.11 6.69
C LYS A 67 0.35 -19.56 6.43
N GLY A 68 0.33 -20.35 7.47
CA GLY A 68 0.02 -21.77 7.36
C GLY A 68 1.24 -22.65 7.20
N GLU A 69 2.41 -22.06 6.91
CA GLU A 69 3.65 -22.81 6.85
C GLU A 69 4.42 -22.62 8.14
N GLU A 70 5.44 -23.44 8.34
CA GLU A 70 6.26 -23.30 9.53
C GLU A 70 7.06 -22.02 9.47
N SER A 71 7.15 -21.34 10.61
CA SER A 71 7.96 -20.14 10.71
C SER A 71 9.43 -20.50 10.52
N PRO A 72 10.18 -19.74 9.74
CA PRO A 72 11.62 -20.00 9.55
C PRO A 72 12.47 -19.75 10.83
#